data_d99fd54709cda2d2e747ece9faca0870
#
_entry.id   d99fd54709cda2d2e747ece9faca0870
#
_cell.length_a   1.000
_cell.length_b   1.000
_cell.length_c   1.000
_cell.angle_alpha   90.00
_cell.angle_beta   90.00
_cell.angle_gamma   90.00
#
_symmetry.space_group_name_H-M   'P 1'
#
loop_
_entity.id
_entity.type
_entity.pdbx_description
1 polymer ?
#
loop_
_entity_poly.entity_id
_entity_poly.type
_entity_poly.pdbx_seq_one_letter_code
_entity_poly.pdbx_strand_id
1 'polypeptide(L)'
;MSIKIFAKSLYNKLKRASVFNPSLPMLTPMVPRQDSKLKNDFRLNIIVPTLNPQHVFGGITTALKFYEALADSLGGKCRMIVSDEATYEEYLRSYPGYVLCDSESDSTAEKQIVPFSDRANRTLPVGENDLFITTAWWTAFVTDSVLSYINEKFGHYFPMIYFIQDYEPFF
;
A
#
# COMPACT_ATOMS: atom_id res chain seq x y z
N MET A 1 12.50 -16.29 -18.17
CA MET A 1 11.81 -15.05 -18.63
C MET A 1 11.88 -14.05 -17.49
N SER A 2 12.49 -12.88 -17.69
CA SER A 2 12.77 -11.94 -16.60
C SER A 2 11.48 -11.32 -16.06
N ILE A 3 11.32 -11.25 -14.73
CA ILE A 3 10.20 -10.58 -14.02
C ILE A 3 9.99 -9.14 -14.53
N LYS A 4 11.08 -8.44 -14.93
CA LYS A 4 11.02 -7.09 -15.53
C LYS A 4 10.26 -7.06 -16.87
N ILE A 5 10.35 -8.12 -17.68
CA ILE A 5 9.63 -8.20 -18.97
C ILE A 5 8.15 -8.43 -18.75
N PHE A 6 7.81 -9.27 -17.75
CA PHE A 6 6.42 -9.54 -17.40
C PHE A 6 5.73 -8.30 -16.82
N ALA A 7 6.36 -7.61 -15.87
CA ALA A 7 5.85 -6.37 -15.29
C ALA A 7 5.68 -5.27 -16.36
N LYS A 8 6.62 -5.12 -17.27
CA LYS A 8 6.54 -4.14 -18.38
C LYS A 8 5.44 -4.49 -19.40
N SER A 9 5.23 -5.79 -19.68
CA SER A 9 4.15 -6.26 -20.55
C SER A 9 2.78 -6.02 -19.91
N LEU A 10 2.64 -6.32 -18.61
CA LEU A 10 1.43 -6.08 -17.85
C LEU A 10 1.14 -4.57 -17.76
N TYR A 11 2.13 -3.75 -17.43
CA TYR A 11 2.03 -2.28 -17.43
C TYR A 11 1.57 -1.73 -18.78
N ASN A 12 2.15 -2.19 -19.90
CA ASN A 12 1.77 -1.75 -21.24
C ASN A 12 0.36 -2.22 -21.64
N LYS A 13 -0.08 -3.41 -21.19
CA LYS A 13 -1.46 -3.88 -21.40
C LYS A 13 -2.44 -3.05 -20.60
N LEU A 14 -2.13 -2.76 -19.34
CA LEU A 14 -2.96 -1.94 -18.45
C LEU A 14 -3.00 -0.48 -18.94
N LYS A 15 -1.90 0.07 -19.43
CA LYS A 15 -1.84 1.41 -20.02
C LYS A 15 -2.64 1.51 -21.34
N ARG A 16 -2.76 0.42 -22.11
CA ARG A 16 -3.65 0.33 -23.28
C ARG A 16 -5.11 0.11 -22.89
N ALA A 17 -5.36 -0.56 -21.77
CA ALA A 17 -6.70 -0.72 -21.19
C ALA A 17 -7.14 0.51 -20.38
N SER A 18 -6.28 1.49 -20.15
CA SER A 18 -6.59 2.75 -19.48
C SER A 18 -7.39 3.73 -20.34
N VAL A 19 -8.42 3.25 -20.97
CA VAL A 19 -9.67 3.99 -20.87
C VAL A 19 -10.03 3.88 -19.40
N PHE A 20 -9.60 4.87 -18.59
CA PHE A 20 -9.94 5.01 -17.20
C PHE A 20 -11.45 4.75 -17.06
N ASN A 21 -11.79 3.55 -16.62
CA ASN A 21 -13.18 3.21 -16.39
C ASN A 21 -13.51 3.70 -14.97
N PRO A 22 -14.19 4.84 -14.79
CA PRO A 22 -14.54 5.39 -13.49
C PRO A 22 -15.42 4.46 -12.66
N SER A 23 -15.87 3.34 -13.24
CA SER A 23 -16.66 2.32 -12.56
C SER A 23 -15.85 1.37 -11.65
N LEU A 24 -14.52 1.49 -11.58
CA LEU A 24 -13.67 0.66 -10.71
C LEU A 24 -12.93 1.50 -9.67
N PRO A 25 -13.55 1.83 -8.54
CA PRO A 25 -12.95 2.67 -7.50
C PRO A 25 -11.60 2.14 -6.99
N MET A 26 -11.41 0.81 -7.00
CA MET A 26 -10.17 0.16 -6.61
C MET A 26 -8.96 0.56 -7.46
N LEU A 27 -9.16 1.05 -8.68
CA LEU A 27 -8.11 1.51 -9.58
C LEU A 27 -7.85 3.02 -9.49
N THR A 28 -8.54 3.75 -8.61
CA THR A 28 -8.24 5.17 -8.39
C THR A 28 -6.79 5.30 -7.93
N PRO A 29 -5.93 6.06 -8.64
CA PRO A 29 -4.54 6.23 -8.26
C PRO A 29 -4.39 6.80 -6.86
N MET A 30 -3.35 6.39 -6.16
CA MET A 30 -2.92 7.05 -4.92
C MET A 30 -2.17 8.33 -5.27
N VAL A 31 -2.57 9.45 -4.69
CA VAL A 31 -1.90 10.75 -4.88
C VAL A 31 -0.90 10.95 -3.75
N PRO A 32 0.41 10.78 -4.00
CA PRO A 32 1.42 10.94 -2.97
C PRO A 32 1.72 12.42 -2.68
N ARG A 33 2.11 12.70 -1.43
CA ARG A 33 2.73 13.94 -1.01
C ARG A 33 3.91 13.65 -0.08
N GLN A 34 4.83 14.59 0.07
CA GLN A 34 5.94 14.44 1.00
C GLN A 34 5.44 14.43 2.45
N ASP A 35 5.88 13.43 3.23
CA ASP A 35 5.69 13.40 4.68
C ASP A 35 6.72 14.32 5.36
N SER A 36 6.25 15.37 6.02
CA SER A 36 7.13 16.35 6.66
C SER A 36 7.74 15.86 7.98
N LYS A 37 7.17 14.83 8.58
CA LYS A 37 7.60 14.27 9.87
C LYS A 37 8.45 13.01 9.73
N LEU A 38 8.36 12.33 8.59
CA LEU A 38 9.18 11.17 8.28
C LEU A 38 10.47 11.64 7.58
N LYS A 39 11.47 12.05 8.36
CA LYS A 39 12.73 12.56 7.81
C LYS A 39 13.52 11.43 7.14
N ASN A 40 14.50 10.85 7.85
CA ASN A 40 15.32 9.75 7.32
C ASN A 40 14.88 8.38 7.86
N ASP A 41 13.74 8.33 8.54
CA ASP A 41 13.23 7.08 9.11
C ASP A 41 12.77 6.13 8.00
N PHE A 42 13.05 4.85 8.20
CA PHE A 42 12.50 3.79 7.39
C PHE A 42 11.07 3.48 7.83
N ARG A 43 10.19 3.29 6.86
CA ARG A 43 8.82 2.86 7.12
C ARG A 43 8.41 1.72 6.19
N LEU A 44 7.99 0.61 6.78
CA LEU A 44 7.41 -0.51 6.05
C LEU A 44 5.90 -0.29 5.91
N ASN A 45 5.44 -0.28 4.67
CA ASN A 45 4.03 -0.12 4.33
C ASN A 45 3.48 -1.43 3.77
N ILE A 46 2.28 -1.82 4.19
CA ILE A 46 1.50 -2.85 3.51
C ILE A 46 0.18 -2.26 3.02
N ILE A 47 -0.18 -2.55 1.77
CA ILE A 47 -1.45 -2.15 1.19
C ILE A 47 -2.36 -3.38 1.13
N VAL A 48 -3.46 -3.30 1.85
CA VAL A 48 -4.46 -4.36 1.95
C VAL A 48 -5.83 -3.84 1.54
N PRO A 49 -6.68 -4.66 0.90
CA PRO A 49 -8.05 -4.27 0.57
C PRO A 49 -8.90 -3.94 1.79
N THR A 50 -8.73 -4.71 2.86
CA THR A 50 -9.54 -4.60 4.08
C THR A 50 -8.77 -5.01 5.32
N LEU A 51 -9.17 -4.48 6.48
CA LEU A 51 -8.81 -4.95 7.83
C LEU A 51 -10.05 -5.38 8.63
N ASN A 52 -11.21 -5.47 7.99
CA ASN A 52 -12.42 -5.98 8.62
C ASN A 52 -12.23 -7.45 9.02
N PRO A 53 -12.33 -7.80 10.33
CA PRO A 53 -12.11 -9.18 10.80
C PRO A 53 -13.01 -10.21 10.12
N GLN A 54 -14.16 -9.80 9.58
CA GLN A 54 -15.08 -10.68 8.83
C GLN A 54 -14.64 -10.94 7.39
N HIS A 55 -13.75 -10.11 6.83
CA HIS A 55 -13.29 -10.16 5.44
C HIS A 55 -11.79 -10.45 5.30
N VAL A 56 -11.06 -10.51 6.42
CA VAL A 56 -9.65 -10.88 6.46
C VAL A 56 -9.52 -12.41 6.40
N PHE A 57 -9.39 -12.94 5.19
CA PHE A 57 -9.23 -14.37 4.96
C PHE A 57 -7.76 -14.80 4.82
N GLY A 58 -7.54 -16.10 4.62
CA GLY A 58 -6.23 -16.75 4.66
C GLY A 58 -5.08 -16.02 3.96
N GLY A 59 -5.30 -15.49 2.76
CA GLY A 59 -4.28 -14.76 2.01
C GLY A 59 -3.87 -13.45 2.70
N ILE A 60 -4.84 -12.62 3.09
CA ILE A 60 -4.57 -11.36 3.80
C ILE A 60 -3.96 -11.65 5.17
N THR A 61 -4.49 -12.64 5.89
CA THR A 61 -3.92 -13.06 7.20
C THR A 61 -2.46 -13.46 7.07
N THR A 62 -2.10 -14.22 6.04
CA THR A 62 -0.73 -14.65 5.80
C THR A 62 0.17 -13.47 5.43
N ALA A 63 -0.31 -12.56 4.59
CA ALA A 63 0.42 -11.36 4.22
C ALA A 63 0.68 -10.44 5.44
N LEU A 64 -0.31 -10.29 6.32
CA LEU A 64 -0.16 -9.51 7.55
C LEU A 64 0.85 -10.15 8.51
N LYS A 65 0.84 -11.49 8.68
CA LYS A 65 1.85 -12.19 9.48
C LYS A 65 3.26 -12.02 8.91
N PHE A 66 3.42 -12.13 7.58
CA PHE A 66 4.69 -11.88 6.92
C PHE A 66 5.16 -10.45 7.13
N TYR A 67 4.25 -9.48 6.96
CA TYR A 67 4.53 -8.06 7.16
C TYR A 67 4.99 -7.76 8.59
N GLU A 68 4.28 -8.27 9.62
CA GLU A 68 4.66 -8.08 11.03
C GLU A 68 6.04 -8.68 11.32
N ALA A 69 6.31 -9.91 10.86
CA ALA A 69 7.61 -10.55 11.05
C ALA A 69 8.75 -9.77 10.36
N LEU A 70 8.49 -9.23 9.18
CA LEU A 70 9.47 -8.40 8.46
C LEU A 70 9.69 -7.07 9.18
N ALA A 71 8.61 -6.44 9.67
CA ALA A 71 8.67 -5.19 10.43
C ALA A 71 9.50 -5.34 11.71
N ASP A 72 9.26 -6.41 12.47
CA ASP A 72 10.02 -6.73 13.68
C ASP A 72 11.52 -6.96 13.36
N SER A 73 11.82 -7.57 12.22
CA SER A 73 13.21 -7.81 11.78
C SER A 73 13.93 -6.55 11.32
N LEU A 74 13.23 -5.62 10.69
CA LEU A 74 13.82 -4.40 10.12
C LEU A 74 13.89 -3.25 11.13
N GLY A 75 13.05 -3.25 12.16
CA GLY A 75 13.06 -2.25 13.22
C GLY A 75 12.73 -0.84 12.75
N GLY A 76 11.70 -0.68 11.93
CA GLY A 76 11.23 0.62 11.41
C GLY A 76 9.80 0.94 11.81
N LYS A 77 9.34 2.11 11.36
CA LYS A 77 7.92 2.46 11.47
C LYS A 77 7.07 1.54 10.59
N CYS A 78 5.84 1.29 11.01
CA CYS A 78 4.93 0.36 10.36
C CYS A 78 3.64 1.06 9.93
N ARG A 79 3.17 0.83 8.70
CA ARG A 79 1.91 1.40 8.23
C ARG A 79 1.11 0.41 7.39
N MET A 80 -0.13 0.16 7.81
CA MET A 80 -1.14 -0.53 7.03
C MET A 80 -2.01 0.49 6.31
N ILE A 81 -2.12 0.41 4.99
CA ILE A 81 -2.96 1.27 4.15
C ILE A 81 -4.12 0.43 3.67
N VAL A 82 -5.34 0.83 4.01
CA VAL A 82 -6.57 0.09 3.67
C VAL A 82 -7.20 0.71 2.44
N SER A 83 -7.14 0.01 1.31
CA SER A 83 -7.42 0.60 -0.01
C SER A 83 -8.88 0.54 -0.45
N ASP A 84 -9.69 -0.45 -0.01
CA ASP A 84 -10.98 -0.71 -0.64
C ASP A 84 -12.15 -0.61 0.33
N GLU A 85 -11.98 -1.00 1.59
CA GLU A 85 -13.03 -1.00 2.58
C GLU A 85 -12.79 0.06 3.66
N ALA A 86 -13.88 0.63 4.18
CA ALA A 86 -13.81 1.55 5.31
C ALA A 86 -13.24 0.85 6.55
N THR A 87 -12.42 1.56 7.31
CA THR A 87 -11.81 1.04 8.54
C THR A 87 -12.39 1.79 9.73
N TYR A 88 -12.81 1.05 10.74
CA TYR A 88 -13.43 1.57 11.96
C TYR A 88 -12.54 1.35 13.18
N GLU A 89 -12.67 2.20 14.19
CA GLU A 89 -11.89 2.10 15.43
C GLU A 89 -12.03 0.74 16.12
N GLU A 90 -13.18 0.10 16.01
CA GLU A 90 -13.42 -1.23 16.60
C GLU A 90 -12.49 -2.31 16.05
N TYR A 91 -11.98 -2.14 14.80
CA TYR A 91 -11.04 -3.10 14.18
C TYR A 91 -9.65 -3.06 14.84
N LEU A 92 -9.28 -1.94 15.48
CA LEU A 92 -8.01 -1.80 16.19
C LEU A 92 -7.80 -2.85 17.28
N ARG A 93 -8.87 -3.43 17.81
CA ARG A 93 -8.77 -4.54 18.80
C ARG A 93 -8.02 -5.74 18.24
N SER A 94 -8.06 -5.95 16.92
CA SER A 94 -7.36 -7.03 16.24
C SER A 94 -5.91 -6.66 15.89
N TYR A 95 -5.53 -5.39 16.04
CA TYR A 95 -4.21 -4.86 15.65
C TYR A 95 -3.58 -4.07 16.81
N PRO A 96 -3.14 -4.75 17.88
CA PRO A 96 -2.63 -4.10 19.09
C PRO A 96 -1.39 -3.24 18.76
N GLY A 97 -1.36 -2.05 19.34
CA GLY A 97 -0.26 -1.09 19.13
C GLY A 97 -0.41 -0.20 17.89
N TYR A 98 -1.34 -0.49 16.99
CA TYR A 98 -1.65 0.40 15.87
C TYR A 98 -2.63 1.49 16.28
N VAL A 99 -2.49 2.65 15.64
CA VAL A 99 -3.42 3.79 15.78
C VAL A 99 -3.97 4.18 14.41
N LEU A 100 -5.22 4.61 14.37
CA LEU A 100 -5.79 5.20 13.16
C LEU A 100 -5.14 6.56 12.89
N CYS A 101 -4.69 6.75 11.67
CA CYS A 101 -4.09 7.99 11.20
C CYS A 101 -4.85 8.51 9.98
N ASP A 102 -5.08 9.80 9.95
CA ASP A 102 -5.62 10.46 8.77
C ASP A 102 -4.53 10.63 7.71
N SER A 103 -4.82 10.29 6.46
CA SER A 103 -3.90 10.46 5.34
C SER A 103 -3.56 11.93 5.03
N GLU A 104 -4.44 12.87 5.40
CA GLU A 104 -4.19 14.29 5.22
C GLU A 104 -3.30 14.91 6.32
N SER A 105 -2.97 14.14 7.35
CA SER A 105 -2.11 14.57 8.45
C SER A 105 -0.85 13.71 8.54
N ASP A 106 0.31 14.35 8.71
CA ASP A 106 1.55 13.63 8.99
C ASP A 106 1.53 13.10 10.42
N SER A 107 1.95 11.85 10.60
CA SER A 107 1.96 11.17 11.90
C SER A 107 3.35 10.71 12.29
N THR A 108 3.68 10.85 13.58
CA THR A 108 4.90 10.32 14.19
C THR A 108 4.71 8.94 14.81
N ALA A 109 3.49 8.40 14.81
CA ALA A 109 3.19 7.10 15.41
C ALA A 109 4.04 6.00 14.76
N GLU A 110 4.52 5.07 15.60
CA GLU A 110 5.37 3.95 15.15
C GLU A 110 4.58 2.92 14.35
N LYS A 111 3.32 2.65 14.75
CA LYS A 111 2.42 1.72 14.07
C LYS A 111 1.14 2.44 13.67
N GLN A 112 0.88 2.51 12.37
CA GLN A 112 -0.20 3.31 11.79
C GLN A 112 -1.16 2.44 10.98
N ILE A 113 -2.46 2.71 11.08
CA ILE A 113 -3.47 2.26 10.11
C ILE A 113 -4.03 3.50 9.43
N VAL A 114 -3.94 3.54 8.12
CA VAL A 114 -4.44 4.65 7.29
C VAL A 114 -5.62 4.16 6.45
N PRO A 115 -6.87 4.52 6.80
CA PRO A 115 -8.01 4.31 5.94
C PRO A 115 -7.84 5.14 4.66
N PHE A 116 -7.92 4.50 3.49
CA PHE A 116 -7.65 5.14 2.21
C PHE A 116 -8.58 4.64 1.09
N SER A 117 -9.74 4.10 1.46
CA SER A 117 -10.76 3.65 0.51
C SER A 117 -11.44 4.81 -0.23
N ASP A 118 -11.49 5.99 0.38
CA ASP A 118 -12.05 7.25 -0.16
C ASP A 118 -10.98 8.17 -0.79
N ARG A 119 -9.91 7.59 -1.34
CA ARG A 119 -8.70 8.29 -1.77
C ARG A 119 -8.84 9.26 -2.95
N ALA A 120 -9.99 9.32 -3.61
CA ALA A 120 -10.18 10.11 -4.84
C ALA A 120 -9.82 11.59 -4.70
N ASN A 121 -9.99 12.17 -3.50
CA ASN A 121 -9.68 13.58 -3.20
C ASN A 121 -8.72 13.73 -2.02
N ARG A 122 -7.91 12.69 -1.75
CA ARG A 122 -7.00 12.66 -0.61
C ARG A 122 -5.59 12.34 -1.05
N THR A 123 -4.65 12.72 -0.20
CA THR A 123 -3.23 12.48 -0.44
C THR A 123 -2.65 11.45 0.54
N LEU A 124 -1.61 10.75 0.14
CA LEU A 124 -0.87 9.82 0.97
C LEU A 124 0.51 10.41 1.30
N PRO A 125 0.83 10.68 2.59
CA PRO A 125 2.16 11.14 2.96
C PRO A 125 3.19 10.02 2.77
N VAL A 126 4.28 10.31 2.05
CA VAL A 126 5.35 9.35 1.77
C VAL A 126 6.72 9.97 2.03
N GLY A 127 7.65 9.15 2.48
CA GLY A 127 9.03 9.49 2.74
C GLY A 127 9.98 8.81 1.76
N GLU A 128 11.22 9.26 1.80
CA GLU A 128 12.31 8.74 0.98
C GLU A 128 12.56 7.24 1.19
N ASN A 129 12.44 6.77 2.44
CA ASN A 129 12.74 5.40 2.85
C ASN A 129 11.47 4.56 3.09
N ASP A 130 10.39 4.86 2.36
CA ASP A 130 9.18 4.04 2.38
C ASP A 130 9.36 2.78 1.51
N LEU A 131 9.19 1.60 2.10
CA LEU A 131 9.10 0.31 1.40
C LEU A 131 7.64 -0.15 1.37
N PHE A 132 7.19 -0.67 0.23
CA PHE A 132 5.80 -1.08 0.02
C PHE A 132 5.68 -2.59 -0.21
N ILE A 133 4.72 -3.21 0.51
CA ILE A 133 4.21 -4.55 0.27
C ILE A 133 2.78 -4.40 -0.27
N THR A 134 2.46 -5.08 -1.35
CA THR A 134 1.14 -5.07 -1.97
C THR A 134 0.57 -6.48 -1.99
N THR A 135 -0.74 -6.64 -1.83
CA THR A 135 -1.37 -7.94 -1.56
C THR A 135 -2.36 -8.38 -2.63
N ALA A 136 -2.69 -7.53 -3.59
CA ALA A 136 -3.55 -7.80 -4.72
C ALA A 136 -3.02 -7.06 -5.95
N TRP A 137 -3.35 -7.50 -7.16
CA TRP A 137 -2.85 -6.89 -8.39
C TRP A 137 -3.22 -5.40 -8.51
N TRP A 138 -4.42 -5.02 -8.08
CA TRP A 138 -4.84 -3.61 -8.11
C TRP A 138 -4.12 -2.77 -7.05
N THR A 139 -3.78 -3.33 -5.89
CA THR A 139 -2.97 -2.62 -4.90
C THR A 139 -1.56 -2.38 -5.43
N ALA A 140 -0.99 -3.32 -6.19
CA ALA A 140 0.28 -3.12 -6.89
C ALA A 140 0.16 -2.04 -7.98
N PHE A 141 -0.93 -2.06 -8.74
CA PHE A 141 -1.18 -1.06 -9.80
C PHE A 141 -1.25 0.37 -9.25
N VAL A 142 -2.02 0.60 -8.17
CA VAL A 142 -2.18 1.94 -7.61
C VAL A 142 -0.94 2.43 -6.85
N THR A 143 -0.05 1.52 -6.43
CA THR A 143 1.22 1.87 -5.78
C THR A 143 2.25 2.40 -6.76
N ASP A 144 2.15 2.10 -8.05
CA ASP A 144 3.10 2.56 -9.07
C ASP A 144 3.24 4.10 -9.11
N SER A 145 2.13 4.81 -8.92
CA SER A 145 2.13 6.29 -8.84
C SER A 145 2.94 6.80 -7.63
N VAL A 146 2.89 6.07 -6.52
CA VAL A 146 3.63 6.40 -5.30
C VAL A 146 5.12 6.19 -5.51
N LEU A 147 5.53 5.05 -6.09
CA LEU A 147 6.94 4.77 -6.37
C LEU A 147 7.52 5.74 -7.38
N SER A 148 6.75 6.11 -8.41
CA SER A 148 7.14 7.13 -9.39
C SER A 148 7.41 8.47 -8.72
N TYR A 149 6.52 8.91 -7.84
CA TYR A 149 6.71 10.16 -7.08
C TYR A 149 7.95 10.11 -6.18
N ILE A 150 8.17 9.01 -5.45
CA ILE A 150 9.35 8.86 -4.58
C ILE A 150 10.62 8.96 -5.42
N ASN A 151 10.68 8.27 -6.57
CA ASN A 151 11.81 8.33 -7.47
C ASN A 151 12.05 9.74 -8.04
N GLU A 152 11.00 10.43 -8.47
CA GLU A 152 11.10 11.81 -8.99
C GLU A 152 11.54 12.78 -7.91
N LYS A 153 11.06 12.61 -6.68
CA LYS A 153 11.30 13.53 -5.58
C LYS A 153 12.65 13.33 -4.90
N PHE A 154 13.08 12.06 -4.73
CA PHE A 154 14.25 11.71 -3.93
C PHE A 154 15.39 11.06 -4.74
N GLY A 155 15.15 10.74 -6.01
CA GLY A 155 16.14 10.17 -6.92
C GLY A 155 16.33 8.66 -6.82
N HIS A 156 15.60 7.98 -5.94
CA HIS A 156 15.59 6.51 -5.79
C HIS A 156 14.27 6.04 -5.19
N TYR A 157 14.04 4.72 -5.24
CA TYR A 157 12.95 4.05 -4.54
C TYR A 157 13.33 2.60 -4.27
N PHE A 158 12.73 2.00 -3.24
CA PHE A 158 12.80 0.56 -3.03
C PHE A 158 11.80 -0.15 -3.96
N PRO A 159 12.19 -1.28 -4.57
CA PRO A 159 11.24 -2.07 -5.35
C PRO A 159 10.11 -2.56 -4.45
N MET A 160 8.88 -2.52 -4.98
CA MET A 160 7.71 -3.04 -4.30
C MET A 160 7.81 -4.56 -4.13
N ILE A 161 7.42 -5.07 -2.96
CA ILE A 161 7.22 -6.50 -2.70
C ILE A 161 5.76 -6.82 -3.03
N TYR A 162 5.54 -7.63 -4.06
CA TYR A 162 4.19 -8.12 -4.35
C TYR A 162 3.98 -9.50 -3.71
N PHE A 163 3.12 -9.54 -2.69
CA PHE A 163 2.72 -10.77 -2.00
C PHE A 163 1.54 -11.41 -2.73
N ILE A 164 1.83 -12.39 -3.57
CA ILE A 164 0.81 -13.10 -4.36
C ILE A 164 0.03 -14.03 -3.42
N GLN A 165 -1.26 -13.75 -3.27
CA GLN A 165 -2.15 -14.49 -2.36
C GLN A 165 -2.88 -15.64 -3.04
N ASP A 166 -3.11 -15.53 -4.36
CA ASP A 166 -3.87 -16.50 -5.14
C ASP A 166 -3.30 -16.57 -6.55
N TYR A 167 -3.68 -17.63 -7.26
CA TYR A 167 -3.36 -17.77 -8.67
C TYR A 167 -4.29 -16.87 -9.49
N GLU A 168 -3.74 -15.79 -10.05
CA GLU A 168 -4.46 -14.80 -10.86
C GLU A 168 -4.18 -15.05 -12.36
N PRO A 169 -4.78 -16.10 -12.99
CA PRO A 169 -4.36 -16.55 -14.33
C PRO A 169 -4.84 -15.66 -15.49
N PHE A 170 -5.70 -14.69 -15.24
CA PHE A 170 -6.46 -13.98 -16.26
C PHE A 170 -6.18 -12.47 -16.38
N PHE A 171 -5.00 -12.01 -15.94
CA PHE A 171 -4.61 -10.61 -16.12
C PHE A 171 -3.53 -10.42 -17.18
#